data_31daba511b3877f171b885216d6e9923
#
_entry.id   31daba511b3877f171b885216d6e9923
#
_cell.length_a   1.000
_cell.length_b   1.000
_cell.length_c   1.000
_cell.angle_alpha   90.00
_cell.angle_beta   90.00
_cell.angle_gamma   90.00
#
_symmetry.space_group_name_H-M   'P 1'
#
loop_
_entity.id
_entity.type
_entity.pdbx_description
1 polymer ?
#
loop_
_entity_poly.entity_id
_entity_poly.type
_entity_poly.pdbx_seq_one_letter_code
_entity_poly.pdbx_strand_id
1 'polypeptide(L)'
;MAQEKKAADHIKSTYRQVDLVFGTFAFSKLYEMLAEVLKEKKRVFNIEENASEIDEDFYQLRENKFSAFVPIMYGCNNFCTYCIVPYVRGRERSRTPQAVYDEVKKLVGEGYKEIMLLGQNVNSYSYGFPALLRKLNEIEGDFRLRFMSSHPKDAGSDLIDAILECDKVCKHLHLALQSGCDRVLKEMNRRYTAADYMKIVDYARGKKPDFSFSTDLIVGFPGESYEEFCETKEFIKKVKFDNIYSFVYSRRSGTKAAEMPDNISDKQKGLWLRELLLEQREVSEKWLSRFIGKKCRVLVDGKGKEEGMLTGKNDENIIVNFRGGEELIGNFADVAITNAMNWALKGELIG
;
A
#
# COMPACT_ATOMS: atom_id res chain seq x y z
N MET A 1 6.44 -2.56 19.15
CA MET A 1 5.04 -2.90 19.39
C MET A 1 4.98 -4.39 19.74
N ALA A 2 4.51 -4.72 20.90
CA ALA A 2 4.60 -6.08 21.44
C ALA A 2 3.18 -6.68 21.56
N GLN A 3 2.57 -7.01 20.41
CA GLN A 3 1.29 -7.73 20.43
C GLN A 3 1.45 -9.21 20.82
N GLU A 4 2.68 -9.73 20.82
CA GLU A 4 2.99 -11.08 21.25
C GLU A 4 3.24 -11.11 22.75
N LYS A 5 2.45 -11.90 23.51
CA LYS A 5 2.55 -12.01 24.97
C LYS A 5 3.96 -12.40 25.44
N LYS A 6 4.61 -13.35 24.75
CA LYS A 6 5.99 -13.75 25.07
C LYS A 6 6.98 -12.59 24.95
N ALA A 7 6.83 -11.73 23.94
CA ALA A 7 7.68 -10.56 23.78
C ALA A 7 7.43 -9.53 24.89
N ALA A 8 6.19 -9.31 25.27
CA ALA A 8 5.83 -8.41 26.38
C ALA A 8 6.37 -8.94 27.73
N ASP A 9 6.22 -10.24 28.01
CA ASP A 9 6.75 -10.88 29.21
C ASP A 9 8.29 -10.81 29.27
N HIS A 10 8.96 -11.01 28.13
CA HIS A 10 10.41 -10.84 28.04
C HIS A 10 10.82 -9.39 28.32
N ILE A 11 10.14 -8.39 27.75
CA ILE A 11 10.41 -6.98 28.02
C ILE A 11 10.19 -6.69 29.52
N LYS A 12 9.08 -7.20 30.09
CA LYS A 12 8.75 -7.00 31.49
C LYS A 12 9.82 -7.52 32.45
N SER A 13 10.39 -8.68 32.14
CA SER A 13 11.40 -9.34 32.97
C SER A 13 12.81 -8.76 32.79
N THR A 14 13.16 -8.38 31.55
CA THR A 14 14.54 -8.02 31.17
C THR A 14 14.81 -6.52 31.27
N TYR A 15 13.82 -5.68 30.90
CA TYR A 15 14.02 -4.23 30.75
C TYR A 15 13.26 -3.45 31.79
N ARG A 16 13.90 -3.19 32.93
CA ARG A 16 13.27 -2.47 34.08
C ARG A 16 12.94 -1.02 33.80
N GLN A 17 13.62 -0.39 32.83
CA GLN A 17 13.42 1.00 32.40
C GLN A 17 12.21 1.20 31.48
N VAL A 18 11.53 0.11 31.07
CA VAL A 18 10.33 0.21 30.22
C VAL A 18 9.10 0.21 31.12
N ASP A 19 8.39 1.32 31.16
CA ASP A 19 7.24 1.52 32.04
C ASP A 19 5.90 1.19 31.36
N LEU A 20 5.79 1.33 30.02
CA LEU A 20 4.57 1.08 29.29
C LEU A 20 4.82 0.16 28.09
N VAL A 21 4.10 -0.96 28.04
CA VAL A 21 4.02 -1.85 26.87
C VAL A 21 2.55 -2.13 26.58
N PHE A 22 2.13 -1.88 25.35
CA PHE A 22 0.77 -2.16 24.93
C PHE A 22 0.71 -2.76 23.51
N GLY A 23 -0.33 -3.52 23.27
CA GLY A 23 -0.63 -4.11 21.97
C GLY A 23 -1.43 -3.17 21.08
N THR A 24 -1.60 -3.56 19.82
CA THR A 24 -2.35 -2.79 18.81
C THR A 24 -3.83 -2.59 19.19
N PHE A 25 -4.40 -3.48 19.98
CA PHE A 25 -5.80 -3.41 20.40
C PHE A 25 -6.06 -2.49 21.59
N ALA A 26 -5.02 -2.19 22.36
CA ALA A 26 -5.12 -1.29 23.51
C ALA A 26 -4.79 0.16 23.17
N PHE A 27 -4.68 0.52 21.88
CA PHE A 27 -4.23 1.84 21.46
C PHE A 27 -5.21 2.96 21.89
N SER A 28 -6.51 2.71 21.83
CA SER A 28 -7.53 3.66 22.31
C SER A 28 -7.40 4.02 23.81
N LYS A 29 -6.81 3.11 24.60
CA LYS A 29 -6.56 3.30 26.05
C LYS A 29 -5.19 3.91 26.36
N LEU A 30 -4.46 4.41 25.34
CA LEU A 30 -3.09 4.91 25.52
C LEU A 30 -3.01 6.04 26.56
N TYR A 31 -3.94 6.99 26.52
CA TYR A 31 -3.98 8.12 27.47
C TYR A 31 -4.21 7.66 28.90
N GLU A 32 -5.11 6.71 29.10
CA GLU A 32 -5.41 6.14 30.42
C GLU A 32 -4.19 5.39 30.98
N MET A 33 -3.58 4.53 30.17
CA MET A 33 -2.38 3.78 30.52
C MET A 33 -1.19 4.70 30.83
N LEU A 34 -1.02 5.77 30.05
CA LEU A 34 0.03 6.75 30.27
C LEU A 34 -0.22 7.54 31.58
N ALA A 35 -1.47 7.92 31.83
CA ALA A 35 -1.86 8.59 33.07
C ALA A 35 -1.59 7.70 34.32
N GLU A 36 -1.86 6.39 34.23
CA GLU A 36 -1.56 5.42 35.27
C GLU A 36 -0.05 5.35 35.56
N VAL A 37 0.77 5.22 34.52
CA VAL A 37 2.24 5.21 34.66
C VAL A 37 2.75 6.49 35.32
N LEU A 38 2.27 7.66 34.90
CA LEU A 38 2.77 8.95 35.38
C LEU A 38 2.30 9.25 36.82
N LYS A 39 1.05 8.92 37.15
CA LYS A 39 0.46 9.21 38.47
C LYS A 39 0.83 8.17 39.50
N GLU A 40 0.72 6.89 39.14
CA GLU A 40 0.90 5.80 40.12
C GLU A 40 2.32 5.24 40.14
N LYS A 41 3.19 5.66 39.19
CA LYS A 41 4.56 5.16 39.02
C LYS A 41 4.61 3.63 38.91
N LYS A 42 3.56 3.04 38.32
CA LYS A 42 3.46 1.62 38.04
C LYS A 42 3.79 1.33 36.61
N ARG A 43 4.43 0.19 36.38
CA ARG A 43 4.64 -0.33 35.01
C ARG A 43 3.35 -0.95 34.50
N VAL A 44 2.89 -0.52 33.32
CA VAL A 44 1.66 -1.00 32.67
C VAL A 44 2.00 -1.89 31.46
N PHE A 45 1.48 -3.11 31.45
CA PHE A 45 1.63 -4.07 30.36
C PHE A 45 0.25 -4.55 29.93
N ASN A 46 -0.26 -3.99 28.83
CA ASN A 46 -1.60 -4.32 28.31
C ASN A 46 -1.49 -4.92 26.92
N ILE A 47 -1.60 -6.24 26.83
CA ILE A 47 -1.63 -7.00 25.58
C ILE A 47 -3.01 -7.64 25.48
N GLU A 48 -3.98 -6.84 25.04
CA GLU A 48 -5.31 -7.36 24.73
C GLU A 48 -5.26 -8.29 23.52
N GLU A 49 -5.95 -9.43 23.61
CA GLU A 49 -5.98 -10.43 22.53
C GLU A 49 -7.05 -10.12 21.48
N ASN A 50 -8.06 -9.34 21.84
CA ASN A 50 -9.15 -8.96 20.94
C ASN A 50 -9.45 -7.48 21.08
N ALA A 51 -9.59 -6.80 19.95
CA ALA A 51 -10.20 -5.47 19.93
C ALA A 51 -11.71 -5.64 19.81
N SER A 52 -12.44 -5.04 20.73
CA SER A 52 -13.90 -5.12 20.76
C SER A 52 -14.54 -4.26 19.67
N GLU A 53 -14.08 -3.04 19.47
CA GLU A 53 -14.69 -2.08 18.54
C GLU A 53 -13.62 -1.20 17.88
N ILE A 54 -13.98 -0.56 16.79
CA ILE A 54 -13.18 0.50 16.15
C ILE A 54 -13.60 1.81 16.83
N ASP A 55 -12.63 2.52 17.38
CA ASP A 55 -12.84 3.88 17.84
C ASP A 55 -12.94 4.80 16.62
N GLU A 56 -14.15 5.27 16.33
CA GLU A 56 -14.42 6.14 15.17
C GLU A 56 -14.05 7.61 15.47
N ASP A 57 -13.93 7.99 16.75
CA ASP A 57 -13.63 9.37 17.18
C ASP A 57 -12.14 9.64 17.39
N PHE A 58 -11.28 8.75 16.88
CA PHE A 58 -9.84 8.86 17.05
C PHE A 58 -9.27 10.09 16.33
N TYR A 59 -8.77 11.06 17.12
CA TYR A 59 -8.09 12.24 16.58
C TYR A 59 -6.74 11.86 16.00
N GLN A 60 -6.53 12.18 14.72
CA GLN A 60 -5.26 11.99 14.03
C GLN A 60 -4.54 13.33 13.85
N LEU A 61 -3.35 13.44 14.45
CA LEU A 61 -2.45 14.54 14.12
C LEU A 61 -1.90 14.34 12.70
N ARG A 62 -2.10 15.32 11.83
CA ARG A 62 -1.64 15.29 10.44
C ARG A 62 -0.59 16.38 10.23
N GLU A 63 0.62 15.97 9.86
CA GLU A 63 1.72 16.90 9.55
C GLU A 63 1.60 17.44 8.12
N ASN A 64 1.15 16.62 7.19
CA ASN A 64 0.92 17.02 5.80
C ASN A 64 -0.39 17.80 5.69
N LYS A 65 -0.36 18.92 4.94
CA LYS A 65 -1.51 19.85 4.81
C LYS A 65 -2.35 19.63 3.54
N PHE A 66 -1.91 18.78 2.63
CA PHE A 66 -2.58 18.55 1.34
C PHE A 66 -2.81 17.08 1.02
N SER A 67 -2.18 16.14 1.74
CA SER A 67 -2.40 14.71 1.61
C SER A 67 -2.71 14.10 2.97
N ALA A 68 -3.77 13.30 3.06
CA ALA A 68 -4.21 12.64 4.29
C ALA A 68 -4.36 11.14 4.12
N PHE A 69 -3.98 10.40 5.16
CA PHE A 69 -4.25 8.97 5.29
C PHE A 69 -5.54 8.75 6.07
N VAL A 70 -6.45 7.95 5.50
CA VAL A 70 -7.73 7.59 6.14
C VAL A 70 -7.81 6.08 6.25
N PRO A 71 -7.59 5.52 7.44
CA PRO A 71 -7.82 4.09 7.67
C PRO A 71 -9.30 3.78 7.51
N ILE A 72 -9.64 2.80 6.67
CA ILE A 72 -11.01 2.35 6.46
C ILE A 72 -11.29 0.98 7.07
N MET A 73 -10.22 0.21 7.32
CA MET A 73 -10.30 -1.10 7.92
C MET A 73 -9.00 -1.50 8.62
N TYR A 74 -9.09 -2.45 9.52
CA TYR A 74 -7.99 -3.02 10.29
C TYR A 74 -8.04 -4.55 10.24
N GLY A 75 -6.86 -5.19 10.37
CA GLY A 75 -6.73 -6.65 10.37
C GLY A 75 -6.76 -7.26 8.99
N CYS A 76 -6.57 -8.60 8.92
CA CYS A 76 -6.58 -9.33 7.66
C CYS A 76 -6.93 -10.80 7.89
N ASN A 77 -7.81 -11.35 7.04
CA ASN A 77 -8.26 -12.75 7.10
C ASN A 77 -7.55 -13.68 6.10
N ASN A 78 -6.55 -13.20 5.36
CA ASN A 78 -5.92 -14.00 4.31
C ASN A 78 -4.96 -15.06 4.83
N PHE A 79 -4.31 -14.85 5.98
CA PHE A 79 -3.36 -15.80 6.58
C PHE A 79 -2.30 -16.30 5.59
N CYS A 80 -1.75 -15.41 4.77
CA CYS A 80 -0.60 -15.73 3.93
C CYS A 80 0.53 -16.28 4.81
N THR A 81 1.20 -17.36 4.37
CA THR A 81 2.13 -18.14 5.20
C THR A 81 3.33 -17.34 5.71
N TYR A 82 3.71 -16.27 5.03
CA TYR A 82 4.82 -15.37 5.39
C TYR A 82 4.41 -14.18 6.27
N CYS A 83 3.08 -13.96 6.46
CA CYS A 83 2.57 -12.70 7.00
C CYS A 83 2.17 -12.81 8.47
N ILE A 84 2.72 -11.91 9.28
CA ILE A 84 2.40 -11.83 10.71
C ILE A 84 1.14 -10.99 11.02
N VAL A 85 0.62 -10.26 10.05
CA VAL A 85 -0.48 -9.30 10.25
C VAL A 85 -1.71 -9.90 10.92
N PRO A 86 -2.26 -11.06 10.51
CA PRO A 86 -3.44 -11.64 11.16
C PRO A 86 -3.25 -11.89 12.67
N TYR A 87 -2.02 -12.16 13.08
CA TYR A 87 -1.67 -12.48 14.47
C TYR A 87 -1.45 -11.23 15.34
N VAL A 88 -1.04 -10.11 14.72
CA VAL A 88 -0.73 -8.87 15.45
C VAL A 88 -1.75 -7.75 15.24
N ARG A 89 -2.58 -7.83 14.19
CA ARG A 89 -3.65 -6.86 13.89
C ARG A 89 -5.05 -7.47 14.01
N GLY A 90 -5.13 -8.81 14.18
CA GLY A 90 -6.37 -9.56 14.32
C GLY A 90 -7.16 -9.72 13.02
N ARG A 91 -8.42 -10.12 13.18
CA ARG A 91 -9.37 -10.28 12.08
C ARG A 91 -9.75 -8.95 11.47
N GLU A 92 -10.24 -9.01 10.23
CA GLU A 92 -10.75 -7.84 9.52
C GLU A 92 -11.91 -7.18 10.26
N ARG A 93 -11.83 -5.88 10.39
CA ARG A 93 -12.85 -5.00 10.95
C ARG A 93 -12.86 -3.73 10.12
N SER A 94 -14.01 -3.33 9.64
CA SER A 94 -14.18 -2.16 8.78
C SER A 94 -14.90 -1.05 9.52
N ARG A 95 -14.46 0.17 9.30
CA ARG A 95 -15.20 1.37 9.73
C ARG A 95 -16.49 1.50 8.93
N THR A 96 -17.47 2.16 9.49
CA THR A 96 -18.74 2.37 8.78
C THR A 96 -18.56 3.27 7.56
N PRO A 97 -19.31 3.05 6.46
CA PRO A 97 -19.22 3.92 5.28
C PRO A 97 -19.53 5.38 5.58
N GLN A 98 -20.36 5.64 6.59
CA GLN A 98 -20.72 7.01 6.98
C GLN A 98 -19.57 7.69 7.70
N ALA A 99 -18.92 7.02 8.66
CA ALA A 99 -17.78 7.59 9.38
C ALA A 99 -16.61 7.91 8.43
N VAL A 100 -16.33 7.01 7.46
CA VAL A 100 -15.31 7.26 6.43
C VAL A 100 -15.69 8.45 5.54
N TYR A 101 -16.96 8.53 5.12
CA TYR A 101 -17.47 9.63 4.30
C TYR A 101 -17.33 10.98 5.02
N ASP A 102 -17.75 11.04 6.29
CA ASP A 102 -17.74 12.28 7.08
C ASP A 102 -16.30 12.76 7.32
N GLU A 103 -15.36 11.84 7.60
CA GLU A 103 -13.94 12.17 7.73
C GLU A 103 -13.35 12.69 6.41
N VAL A 104 -13.59 12.02 5.28
CA VAL A 104 -13.09 12.47 3.97
C VAL A 104 -13.69 13.83 3.61
N LYS A 105 -15.00 14.02 3.80
CA LYS A 105 -15.69 15.31 3.55
C LYS A 105 -15.09 16.44 4.38
N LYS A 106 -14.83 16.20 5.66
CA LYS A 106 -14.17 17.17 6.55
C LYS A 106 -12.78 17.54 6.01
N LEU A 107 -11.95 16.55 5.67
CA LEU A 107 -10.60 16.77 5.15
C LEU A 107 -10.61 17.57 3.84
N VAL A 108 -11.51 17.24 2.92
CA VAL A 108 -11.68 17.99 1.67
C VAL A 108 -12.11 19.42 1.96
N GLY A 109 -13.02 19.65 2.92
CA GLY A 109 -13.41 20.98 3.39
C GLY A 109 -12.26 21.78 4.04
N GLU A 110 -11.30 21.09 4.66
CA GLU A 110 -10.06 21.68 5.21
C GLU A 110 -8.98 21.95 4.13
N GLY A 111 -9.25 21.59 2.86
CA GLY A 111 -8.37 21.89 1.72
C GLY A 111 -7.43 20.76 1.32
N TYR A 112 -7.58 19.56 1.88
CA TYR A 112 -6.78 18.40 1.45
C TYR A 112 -7.09 18.03 -0.01
N LYS A 113 -6.03 17.80 -0.78
CA LYS A 113 -6.08 17.50 -2.22
C LYS A 113 -5.92 16.03 -2.56
N GLU A 114 -5.39 15.24 -1.63
CA GLU A 114 -5.24 13.80 -1.82
C GLU A 114 -5.65 13.05 -0.55
N ILE A 115 -6.53 12.05 -0.73
CA ILE A 115 -6.95 11.16 0.35
C ILE A 115 -6.50 9.74 -0.01
N MET A 116 -5.64 9.17 0.85
CA MET A 116 -5.17 7.79 0.72
C MET A 116 -5.96 6.90 1.68
N LEU A 117 -6.83 6.05 1.13
CA LEU A 117 -7.57 5.06 1.89
C LEU A 117 -6.63 3.91 2.29
N LEU A 118 -6.58 3.57 3.56
CA LEU A 118 -5.67 2.57 4.11
C LEU A 118 -6.42 1.38 4.70
N GLY A 119 -5.83 0.19 4.51
CA GLY A 119 -6.23 -1.07 5.11
C GLY A 119 -5.14 -2.11 4.92
N GLN A 120 -5.20 -3.23 5.66
CA GLN A 120 -4.29 -4.36 5.45
C GLN A 120 -4.69 -5.21 4.24
N ASN A 121 -5.95 -5.13 3.82
CA ASN A 121 -6.50 -5.67 2.59
C ASN A 121 -7.69 -4.78 2.18
N VAL A 122 -7.41 -3.61 1.62
CA VAL A 122 -8.39 -2.53 1.45
C VAL A 122 -9.61 -2.95 0.63
N ASN A 123 -9.43 -3.82 -0.34
CA ASN A 123 -10.52 -4.27 -1.21
C ASN A 123 -11.39 -5.40 -0.63
N SER A 124 -11.08 -5.89 0.60
CA SER A 124 -12.00 -6.74 1.38
C SER A 124 -12.88 -5.96 2.37
N TYR A 125 -12.98 -4.64 2.20
CA TYR A 125 -13.83 -3.79 3.03
C TYR A 125 -15.25 -4.33 3.15
N SER A 126 -15.73 -4.57 4.38
CA SER A 126 -16.93 -5.37 4.66
C SER A 126 -18.25 -4.83 4.08
N TYR A 127 -18.31 -3.54 3.84
CA TYR A 127 -19.49 -2.87 3.29
C TYR A 127 -19.41 -2.69 1.76
N GLY A 128 -18.44 -3.35 1.09
CA GLY A 128 -18.22 -3.24 -0.34
C GLY A 128 -17.33 -2.04 -0.71
N PHE A 129 -16.08 -2.32 -1.07
CA PHE A 129 -15.10 -1.27 -1.39
C PHE A 129 -15.46 -0.47 -2.65
N PRO A 130 -15.96 -1.08 -3.75
CA PRO A 130 -16.43 -0.33 -4.91
C PRO A 130 -17.57 0.66 -4.57
N ALA A 131 -18.53 0.25 -3.73
CA ALA A 131 -19.61 1.11 -3.27
C ALA A 131 -19.10 2.29 -2.43
N LEU A 132 -18.09 2.06 -1.58
CA LEU A 132 -17.45 3.14 -0.83
C LEU A 132 -16.76 4.14 -1.77
N LEU A 133 -16.04 3.68 -2.80
CA LEU A 133 -15.39 4.56 -3.78
C LEU A 133 -16.42 5.45 -4.49
N ARG A 134 -17.55 4.89 -4.94
CA ARG A 134 -18.63 5.65 -5.58
C ARG A 134 -19.21 6.68 -4.61
N LYS A 135 -19.49 6.29 -3.35
CA LYS A 135 -19.98 7.22 -2.32
C LYS A 135 -19.01 8.37 -2.05
N LEU A 136 -17.70 8.10 -1.95
CA LEU A 136 -16.70 9.13 -1.72
C LEU A 136 -16.50 10.05 -2.94
N ASN A 137 -16.75 9.53 -4.14
CA ASN A 137 -16.70 10.32 -5.37
C ASN A 137 -17.77 11.41 -5.44
N GLU A 138 -18.88 11.28 -4.69
CA GLU A 138 -19.97 12.28 -4.60
C GLU A 138 -19.58 13.53 -3.80
N ILE A 139 -18.52 13.47 -2.99
CA ILE A 139 -18.05 14.61 -2.17
C ILE A 139 -17.60 15.73 -3.11
N GLU A 140 -18.19 16.91 -2.97
CA GLU A 140 -17.80 18.10 -3.74
C GLU A 140 -16.38 18.55 -3.38
N GLY A 141 -15.66 19.04 -4.38
CA GLY A 141 -14.29 19.54 -4.22
C GLY A 141 -13.31 18.98 -5.23
N ASP A 142 -12.18 19.65 -5.34
CA ASP A 142 -11.10 19.28 -6.24
C ASP A 142 -10.02 18.50 -5.46
N PHE A 143 -10.18 17.19 -5.41
CA PHE A 143 -9.28 16.26 -4.72
C PHE A 143 -9.21 14.92 -5.45
N ARG A 144 -8.29 14.06 -5.06
CA ARG A 144 -8.19 12.69 -5.57
C ARG A 144 -8.21 11.66 -4.46
N LEU A 145 -8.71 10.48 -4.79
CA LEU A 145 -8.73 9.28 -3.95
C LEU A 145 -7.70 8.29 -4.43
N ARG A 146 -6.88 7.79 -3.52
CA ARG A 146 -5.95 6.69 -3.72
C ARG A 146 -6.19 5.60 -2.70
N PHE A 147 -5.74 4.41 -3.00
CA PHE A 147 -5.69 3.31 -2.05
C PHE A 147 -4.55 2.35 -2.39
N MET A 148 -4.11 1.60 -1.39
CA MET A 148 -3.02 0.63 -1.50
C MET A 148 -3.45 -0.70 -0.85
N SER A 149 -2.59 -1.73 -0.98
CA SER A 149 -2.76 -3.02 -0.28
C SER A 149 -4.00 -3.81 -0.72
N SER A 150 -4.26 -3.85 -2.03
CA SER A 150 -5.31 -4.69 -2.60
C SER A 150 -4.83 -6.12 -2.83
N HIS A 151 -5.69 -7.09 -2.53
CA HIS A 151 -5.43 -8.51 -2.74
C HIS A 151 -6.14 -9.00 -4.02
N PRO A 152 -5.46 -9.76 -4.91
CA PRO A 152 -6.04 -10.22 -6.17
C PRO A 152 -7.35 -11.02 -6.02
N LYS A 153 -7.47 -11.82 -4.96
CA LYS A 153 -8.69 -12.58 -4.65
C LYS A 153 -9.95 -11.71 -4.56
N ASP A 154 -9.80 -10.48 -4.08
CA ASP A 154 -10.91 -9.56 -3.81
C ASP A 154 -11.01 -8.44 -4.88
N ALA A 155 -10.27 -8.57 -6.00
CA ALA A 155 -10.25 -7.60 -7.10
C ALA A 155 -11.12 -8.09 -8.27
N GLY A 156 -12.42 -7.92 -8.17
CA GLY A 156 -13.37 -8.23 -9.25
C GLY A 156 -13.53 -7.10 -10.27
N SER A 157 -14.32 -7.36 -11.33
CA SER A 157 -14.65 -6.38 -12.37
C SER A 157 -15.30 -5.11 -11.80
N ASP A 158 -16.17 -5.23 -10.77
CA ASP A 158 -16.82 -4.08 -10.14
C ASP A 158 -15.85 -3.10 -9.49
N LEU A 159 -14.70 -3.59 -8.96
CA LEU A 159 -13.64 -2.70 -8.47
C LEU A 159 -13.01 -1.90 -9.61
N ILE A 160 -12.69 -2.56 -10.72
CA ILE A 160 -12.13 -1.89 -11.91
C ILE A 160 -13.12 -0.87 -12.47
N ASP A 161 -14.40 -1.25 -12.54
CA ASP A 161 -15.46 -0.35 -13.01
C ASP A 161 -15.58 0.87 -12.11
N ALA A 162 -15.61 0.71 -10.79
CA ALA A 162 -15.66 1.82 -9.85
C ALA A 162 -14.43 2.76 -9.98
N ILE A 163 -13.22 2.20 -10.18
CA ILE A 163 -12.01 3.01 -10.43
C ILE A 163 -12.17 3.85 -11.71
N LEU A 164 -12.74 3.27 -12.77
CA LEU A 164 -12.88 3.94 -14.05
C LEU A 164 -14.02 4.95 -14.08
N GLU A 165 -15.15 4.65 -13.43
CA GLU A 165 -16.33 5.50 -13.37
C GLU A 165 -16.15 6.74 -12.49
N CYS A 166 -15.39 6.60 -11.39
CA CYS A 166 -15.21 7.66 -10.39
C CYS A 166 -14.08 8.62 -10.78
N ASP A 167 -14.39 9.84 -11.17
CA ASP A 167 -13.41 10.84 -11.65
C ASP A 167 -12.34 11.19 -10.61
N LYS A 168 -12.70 11.18 -9.33
CA LYS A 168 -11.77 11.48 -8.23
C LYS A 168 -10.87 10.29 -7.87
N VAL A 169 -11.22 9.07 -8.27
CA VAL A 169 -10.41 7.88 -8.02
C VAL A 169 -9.29 7.80 -9.05
N CYS A 170 -8.06 7.78 -8.56
CA CYS A 170 -6.86 7.64 -9.38
C CYS A 170 -6.88 6.34 -10.21
N LYS A 171 -6.47 6.42 -11.48
CA LYS A 171 -6.54 5.31 -12.45
C LYS A 171 -5.37 4.35 -12.30
N HIS A 172 -5.15 3.92 -11.06
CA HIS A 172 -4.08 3.05 -10.64
C HIS A 172 -4.58 2.01 -9.64
N LEU A 173 -4.14 0.77 -9.78
CA LEU A 173 -4.40 -0.30 -8.82
C LEU A 173 -3.08 -0.91 -8.35
N HIS A 174 -2.80 -0.75 -7.04
CA HIS A 174 -1.76 -1.53 -6.39
C HIS A 174 -2.32 -2.91 -6.02
N LEU A 175 -1.91 -3.94 -6.75
CA LEU A 175 -2.44 -5.30 -6.63
C LEU A 175 -1.30 -6.28 -6.30
N ALA A 176 -1.24 -6.75 -5.05
CA ALA A 176 -0.12 -7.50 -4.50
C ALA A 176 -0.03 -8.94 -5.06
N LEU A 177 0.80 -9.15 -6.08
CA LEU A 177 1.02 -10.44 -6.76
C LEU A 177 1.79 -11.42 -5.87
N GLN A 178 2.88 -10.99 -5.28
CA GLN A 178 3.86 -11.70 -4.45
C GLN A 178 4.79 -12.65 -5.22
N SER A 179 4.29 -13.46 -6.15
CA SER A 179 5.06 -14.34 -7.06
C SER A 179 4.31 -14.55 -8.38
N GLY A 180 5.02 -14.77 -9.47
CA GLY A 180 4.44 -15.14 -10.76
C GLY A 180 4.31 -16.65 -10.96
N CYS A 181 4.79 -17.48 -10.00
CA CYS A 181 4.73 -18.95 -10.05
C CYS A 181 3.57 -19.48 -9.21
N ASP A 182 2.70 -20.28 -9.81
CA ASP A 182 1.49 -20.81 -9.16
C ASP A 182 1.81 -21.75 -7.97
N ARG A 183 2.91 -22.55 -8.05
CA ARG A 183 3.33 -23.38 -6.93
C ARG A 183 3.74 -22.52 -5.74
N VAL A 184 4.54 -21.47 -5.96
CA VAL A 184 4.98 -20.54 -4.90
C VAL A 184 3.77 -19.80 -4.32
N LEU A 185 2.84 -19.31 -5.15
CA LEU A 185 1.58 -18.71 -4.70
C LEU A 185 0.79 -19.65 -3.79
N LYS A 186 0.68 -20.92 -4.13
CA LYS A 186 0.02 -21.94 -3.31
C LYS A 186 0.70 -22.12 -1.94
N GLU A 187 2.03 -22.22 -1.91
CA GLU A 187 2.81 -22.30 -0.67
C GLU A 187 2.70 -21.03 0.19
N MET A 188 2.55 -19.87 -0.45
CA MET A 188 2.26 -18.60 0.20
C MET A 188 0.82 -18.52 0.76
N ASN A 189 -0.03 -19.54 0.53
CA ASN A 189 -1.48 -19.54 0.81
C ASN A 189 -2.22 -18.41 0.06
N ARG A 190 -1.78 -18.12 -1.17
CA ARG A 190 -2.48 -17.19 -2.07
C ARG A 190 -3.56 -17.97 -2.83
N ARG A 191 -4.81 -17.48 -2.78
CA ARG A 191 -5.98 -18.20 -3.33
C ARG A 191 -6.33 -17.69 -4.72
N TYR A 192 -5.35 -17.54 -5.57
CA TYR A 192 -5.44 -17.19 -6.99
C TYR A 192 -4.20 -17.72 -7.71
N THR A 193 -4.30 -17.82 -9.02
CA THR A 193 -3.22 -18.18 -9.94
C THR A 193 -2.68 -16.95 -10.68
N ALA A 194 -1.52 -17.09 -11.33
CA ALA A 194 -1.02 -16.11 -12.28
C ALA A 194 -2.02 -15.81 -13.39
N ALA A 195 -2.74 -16.84 -13.87
CA ALA A 195 -3.78 -16.69 -14.87
C ALA A 195 -4.99 -15.87 -14.35
N ASP A 196 -5.41 -16.05 -13.10
CA ASP A 196 -6.49 -15.24 -12.52
C ASP A 196 -6.07 -13.78 -12.36
N TYR A 197 -4.81 -13.53 -12.01
CA TYR A 197 -4.26 -12.18 -11.98
C TYR A 197 -4.30 -11.52 -13.37
N MET A 198 -3.89 -12.25 -14.42
CA MET A 198 -3.94 -11.74 -15.80
C MET A 198 -5.36 -11.37 -16.24
N LYS A 199 -6.39 -12.12 -15.85
CA LYS A 199 -7.80 -11.78 -16.16
C LYS A 199 -8.17 -10.38 -15.63
N ILE A 200 -7.68 -10.01 -14.44
CA ILE A 200 -7.92 -8.67 -13.87
C ILE A 200 -7.21 -7.60 -14.71
N VAL A 201 -5.95 -7.86 -15.08
CA VAL A 201 -5.15 -6.94 -15.92
C VAL A 201 -5.80 -6.76 -17.29
N ASP A 202 -6.19 -7.85 -17.93
CA ASP A 202 -6.79 -7.85 -19.26
C ASP A 202 -8.14 -7.13 -19.24
N TYR A 203 -8.97 -7.35 -18.21
CA TYR A 203 -10.23 -6.64 -18.04
C TYR A 203 -10.03 -5.13 -17.92
N ALA A 204 -9.12 -4.71 -17.04
CA ALA A 204 -8.84 -3.29 -16.83
C ALA A 204 -8.30 -2.62 -18.08
N ARG A 205 -7.32 -3.25 -18.76
CA ARG A 205 -6.72 -2.72 -19.98
C ARG A 205 -7.59 -2.85 -21.23
N GLY A 206 -8.53 -3.78 -21.23
CA GLY A 206 -9.57 -3.83 -22.25
C GLY A 206 -10.47 -2.60 -22.24
N LYS A 207 -10.70 -2.01 -21.04
CA LYS A 207 -11.48 -0.78 -20.88
C LYS A 207 -10.63 0.49 -20.97
N LYS A 208 -9.42 0.48 -20.40
CA LYS A 208 -8.46 1.58 -20.43
C LYS A 208 -7.06 1.02 -20.74
N PRO A 209 -6.60 1.07 -22.00
CA PRO A 209 -5.36 0.41 -22.45
C PRO A 209 -4.11 0.80 -21.67
N ASP A 210 -4.06 2.01 -21.12
CA ASP A 210 -2.95 2.54 -20.33
C ASP A 210 -3.19 2.47 -18.81
N PHE A 211 -4.16 1.63 -18.35
CA PHE A 211 -4.46 1.45 -16.93
C PHE A 211 -3.20 1.00 -16.16
N SER A 212 -2.93 1.69 -15.07
CA SER A 212 -1.72 1.55 -14.29
C SER A 212 -1.84 0.47 -13.21
N PHE A 213 -0.82 -0.38 -13.14
CA PHE A 213 -0.67 -1.38 -12.09
C PHE A 213 0.67 -1.24 -11.38
N SER A 214 0.66 -1.35 -10.06
CA SER A 214 1.85 -1.65 -9.27
C SER A 214 1.63 -2.89 -8.40
N THR A 215 2.72 -3.49 -7.90
CA THR A 215 2.63 -4.73 -7.14
C THR A 215 3.74 -4.86 -6.10
N ASP A 216 3.52 -5.78 -5.13
CA ASP A 216 4.57 -6.31 -4.26
C ASP A 216 5.03 -7.66 -4.77
N LEU A 217 6.35 -7.93 -4.65
CA LEU A 217 6.98 -9.21 -4.95
C LEU A 217 7.91 -9.64 -3.81
N ILE A 218 7.90 -10.93 -3.49
CA ILE A 218 8.82 -11.55 -2.54
C ILE A 218 9.72 -12.50 -3.31
N VAL A 219 11.02 -12.30 -3.21
CA VAL A 219 12.07 -13.10 -3.86
C VAL A 219 12.71 -14.03 -2.84
N GLY A 220 12.94 -15.28 -3.23
CA GLY A 220 13.58 -16.29 -2.38
C GLY A 220 12.67 -16.75 -1.24
N PHE A 221 11.39 -16.97 -1.54
CA PHE A 221 10.47 -17.63 -0.63
C PHE A 221 11.00 -19.05 -0.31
N PRO A 222 10.83 -19.59 0.93
CA PRO A 222 11.34 -20.91 1.28
C PRO A 222 10.92 -21.98 0.27
N GLY A 223 11.91 -22.70 -0.28
CA GLY A 223 11.71 -23.73 -1.29
C GLY A 223 11.40 -23.23 -2.71
N GLU A 224 11.52 -21.92 -3.01
CA GLU A 224 11.45 -21.39 -4.36
C GLU A 224 12.70 -21.83 -5.16
N SER A 225 12.52 -22.37 -6.36
CA SER A 225 13.64 -22.65 -7.27
C SER A 225 13.98 -21.44 -8.14
N TYR A 226 15.15 -21.48 -8.79
CA TYR A 226 15.53 -20.42 -9.73
C TYR A 226 14.61 -20.36 -10.95
N GLU A 227 14.16 -21.53 -11.42
CA GLU A 227 13.21 -21.64 -12.54
C GLU A 227 11.88 -20.98 -12.19
N GLU A 228 11.38 -21.18 -10.98
CA GLU A 228 10.15 -20.56 -10.47
C GLU A 228 10.28 -19.04 -10.28
N PHE A 229 11.45 -18.59 -9.84
CA PHE A 229 11.79 -17.18 -9.85
C PHE A 229 11.79 -16.60 -11.27
N CYS A 230 12.30 -17.36 -12.28
CA CYS A 230 12.24 -16.96 -13.68
C CYS A 230 10.79 -16.82 -14.20
N GLU A 231 9.84 -17.68 -13.75
CA GLU A 231 8.41 -17.49 -14.06
C GLU A 231 7.91 -16.12 -13.60
N THR A 232 8.32 -15.68 -12.40
CA THR A 232 7.99 -14.33 -11.87
C THR A 232 8.55 -13.24 -12.78
N LYS A 233 9.79 -13.35 -13.28
CA LYS A 233 10.37 -12.39 -14.22
C LYS A 233 9.60 -12.33 -15.55
N GLU A 234 9.25 -13.48 -16.09
CA GLU A 234 8.44 -13.51 -17.31
C GLU A 234 7.03 -12.93 -17.10
N PHE A 235 6.47 -13.13 -15.91
CA PHE A 235 5.16 -12.59 -15.58
C PHE A 235 5.17 -11.06 -15.52
N ILE A 236 6.19 -10.43 -14.92
CA ILE A 236 6.29 -8.96 -14.88
C ILE A 236 6.41 -8.35 -16.29
N LYS A 237 7.08 -9.03 -17.22
CA LYS A 237 7.15 -8.60 -18.65
C LYS A 237 5.78 -8.61 -19.31
N LYS A 238 4.94 -9.60 -18.99
CA LYS A 238 3.58 -9.71 -19.54
C LYS A 238 2.67 -8.62 -18.99
N VAL A 239 2.69 -8.43 -17.66
CA VAL A 239 1.84 -7.43 -16.99
C VAL A 239 2.29 -6.02 -17.28
N LYS A 240 3.59 -5.75 -17.43
CA LYS A 240 4.17 -4.40 -17.60
C LYS A 240 3.73 -3.47 -16.46
N PHE A 241 4.18 -3.80 -15.26
CA PHE A 241 3.93 -2.96 -14.10
C PHE A 241 4.61 -1.60 -14.24
N ASP A 242 3.93 -0.54 -13.84
CA ASP A 242 4.52 0.80 -13.75
C ASP A 242 5.60 0.85 -12.67
N ASN A 243 5.34 0.16 -11.56
CA ASN A 243 6.30 0.01 -10.47
C ASN A 243 6.11 -1.33 -9.74
N ILE A 244 7.20 -1.88 -9.19
CA ILE A 244 7.17 -3.01 -8.28
C ILE A 244 7.86 -2.65 -6.97
N TYR A 245 7.30 -3.12 -5.86
CA TYR A 245 7.94 -3.11 -4.55
C TYR A 245 8.42 -4.53 -4.26
N SER A 246 9.71 -4.77 -4.37
CA SER A 246 10.28 -6.11 -4.27
C SER A 246 11.15 -6.24 -3.03
N PHE A 247 11.00 -7.39 -2.36
CA PHE A 247 11.66 -7.69 -1.11
C PHE A 247 12.26 -9.08 -1.16
N VAL A 248 13.43 -9.25 -0.53
CA VAL A 248 13.91 -10.58 -0.17
C VAL A 248 13.00 -11.13 0.93
N TYR A 249 12.61 -12.40 0.84
CA TYR A 249 11.89 -13.05 1.91
C TYR A 249 12.60 -12.84 3.25
N SER A 250 11.86 -12.35 4.22
CA SER A 250 12.36 -12.13 5.59
C SER A 250 11.56 -12.99 6.57
N ARG A 251 12.25 -13.89 7.24
CA ARG A 251 11.65 -14.81 8.22
C ARG A 251 10.99 -14.03 9.35
N ARG A 252 9.72 -14.33 9.62
CA ARG A 252 8.93 -13.72 10.71
C ARG A 252 8.52 -14.80 11.70
N SER A 253 9.03 -14.72 12.93
CA SER A 253 8.66 -15.66 13.99
C SER A 253 7.14 -15.76 14.15
N GLY A 254 6.63 -16.97 14.34
CA GLY A 254 5.19 -17.22 14.47
C GLY A 254 4.41 -17.36 13.16
N THR A 255 5.08 -17.28 11.99
CA THR A 255 4.47 -17.53 10.68
C THR A 255 4.79 -18.94 10.19
N LYS A 256 3.88 -19.54 9.38
CA LYS A 256 4.11 -20.87 8.80
C LYS A 256 5.36 -20.91 7.92
N ALA A 257 5.62 -19.90 7.14
CA ALA A 257 6.81 -19.85 6.29
C ALA A 257 8.12 -19.80 7.10
N ALA A 258 8.10 -19.34 8.34
CA ALA A 258 9.26 -19.38 9.21
C ALA A 258 9.65 -20.81 9.65
N GLU A 259 8.76 -21.78 9.53
CA GLU A 259 8.99 -23.18 9.86
C GLU A 259 9.38 -24.02 8.63
N MET A 260 9.24 -23.45 7.43
CA MET A 260 9.59 -24.13 6.18
C MET A 260 11.11 -24.23 6.03
N PRO A 261 11.63 -25.33 5.42
CA PRO A 261 13.05 -25.43 5.06
C PRO A 261 13.41 -24.32 4.05
N ASP A 262 14.45 -23.56 4.39
CA ASP A 262 14.94 -22.48 3.54
C ASP A 262 16.40 -22.80 3.15
N ASN A 263 16.57 -23.36 1.97
CA ASN A 263 17.84 -23.80 1.42
C ASN A 263 18.52 -22.71 0.54
N ILE A 264 17.91 -21.52 0.43
CA ILE A 264 18.40 -20.44 -0.41
C ILE A 264 19.22 -19.49 0.49
N SER A 265 20.50 -19.31 0.22
CA SER A 265 21.32 -18.38 0.98
C SER A 265 20.88 -16.92 0.75
N ASP A 266 21.07 -16.05 1.77
CA ASP A 266 20.75 -14.63 1.66
C ASP A 266 21.52 -13.95 0.51
N LYS A 267 22.75 -14.42 0.24
CA LYS A 267 23.54 -13.97 -0.92
C LYS A 267 22.81 -14.29 -2.23
N GLN A 268 22.29 -15.50 -2.37
CA GLN A 268 21.56 -15.92 -3.57
C GLN A 268 20.26 -15.14 -3.75
N LYS A 269 19.48 -14.97 -2.67
CA LYS A 269 18.26 -14.14 -2.69
C LYS A 269 18.56 -12.70 -3.11
N GLY A 270 19.69 -12.15 -2.61
CA GLY A 270 20.14 -10.81 -3.00
C GLY A 270 20.53 -10.69 -4.48
N LEU A 271 21.10 -11.76 -5.08
CA LEU A 271 21.37 -11.81 -6.52
C LEU A 271 20.07 -11.83 -7.33
N TRP A 272 19.12 -12.68 -6.95
CA TRP A 272 17.81 -12.74 -7.62
C TRP A 272 17.05 -11.41 -7.52
N LEU A 273 17.09 -10.74 -6.36
CA LEU A 273 16.46 -9.42 -6.22
C LEU A 273 17.08 -8.40 -7.19
N ARG A 274 18.41 -8.38 -7.33
CA ARG A 274 19.07 -7.48 -8.29
C ARG A 274 18.67 -7.79 -9.72
N GLU A 275 18.60 -9.06 -10.07
CA GLU A 275 18.17 -9.51 -11.39
C GLU A 275 16.73 -9.06 -11.70
N LEU A 276 15.81 -9.23 -10.74
CA LEU A 276 14.43 -8.78 -10.85
C LEU A 276 14.34 -7.25 -11.04
N LEU A 277 15.13 -6.48 -10.28
CA LEU A 277 15.14 -5.02 -10.39
C LEU A 277 15.69 -4.52 -11.73
N LEU A 278 16.69 -5.21 -12.30
CA LEU A 278 17.19 -4.89 -13.65
C LEU A 278 16.11 -5.15 -14.69
N GLU A 279 15.44 -6.30 -14.64
CA GLU A 279 14.34 -6.63 -15.53
C GLU A 279 13.19 -5.63 -15.45
N GLN A 280 12.76 -5.30 -14.23
CA GLN A 280 11.69 -4.34 -14.02
C GLN A 280 12.07 -2.94 -14.54
N ARG A 281 13.32 -2.55 -14.39
CA ARG A 281 13.81 -1.27 -14.92
C ARG A 281 13.54 -1.15 -16.41
N GLU A 282 13.90 -2.18 -17.18
CA GLU A 282 13.68 -2.20 -18.63
C GLU A 282 12.19 -2.19 -18.99
N VAL A 283 11.39 -2.98 -18.25
CA VAL A 283 9.93 -3.02 -18.42
C VAL A 283 9.31 -1.65 -18.14
N SER A 284 9.66 -1.04 -17.00
CA SER A 284 9.11 0.28 -16.62
C SER A 284 9.49 1.37 -17.62
N GLU A 285 10.75 1.45 -18.03
CA GLU A 285 11.21 2.49 -18.96
C GLU A 285 10.45 2.42 -20.28
N LYS A 286 10.31 1.22 -20.85
CA LYS A 286 9.54 1.00 -22.09
C LYS A 286 8.06 1.32 -21.88
N TRP A 287 7.46 0.91 -20.76
CA TRP A 287 6.05 1.09 -20.51
C TRP A 287 5.69 2.53 -20.16
N LEU A 288 6.54 3.24 -19.42
CA LEU A 288 6.33 4.64 -19.05
C LEU A 288 6.49 5.60 -20.24
N SER A 289 7.18 5.18 -21.31
CA SER A 289 7.28 5.98 -22.54
C SER A 289 5.92 6.33 -23.17
N ARG A 290 4.85 5.60 -22.84
CA ARG A 290 3.47 5.90 -23.27
C ARG A 290 2.94 7.26 -22.79
N PHE A 291 3.60 7.88 -21.80
CA PHE A 291 3.25 9.20 -21.30
C PHE A 291 3.93 10.33 -22.07
N ILE A 292 4.99 10.07 -22.82
CA ILE A 292 5.71 11.12 -23.57
C ILE A 292 4.75 11.80 -24.55
N GLY A 293 4.74 13.14 -24.53
CA GLY A 293 3.83 13.96 -25.31
C GLY A 293 2.42 14.11 -24.71
N LYS A 294 2.11 13.43 -23.60
CA LYS A 294 0.83 13.59 -22.91
C LYS A 294 0.91 14.70 -21.84
N LYS A 295 -0.23 15.31 -21.59
CA LYS A 295 -0.46 16.19 -20.44
C LYS A 295 -0.86 15.33 -19.24
N CYS A 296 -0.19 15.54 -18.11
CA CYS A 296 -0.52 14.92 -16.83
C CYS A 296 -0.88 15.98 -15.80
N ARG A 297 -1.91 15.74 -15.04
CA ARG A 297 -2.24 16.51 -13.86
C ARG A 297 -1.50 15.94 -12.65
N VAL A 298 -0.64 16.74 -12.04
CA VAL A 298 0.30 16.33 -10.99
C VAL A 298 -0.05 17.05 -9.69
N LEU A 299 -0.24 16.32 -8.59
CA LEU A 299 -0.21 16.92 -7.26
C LEU A 299 1.25 17.08 -6.85
N VAL A 300 1.67 18.33 -6.65
CA VAL A 300 3.04 18.65 -6.29
C VAL A 300 3.25 18.37 -4.80
N ASP A 301 4.11 17.41 -4.48
CA ASP A 301 4.30 16.96 -3.10
C ASP A 301 5.60 17.47 -2.45
N GLY A 302 6.50 18.10 -3.24
CA GLY A 302 7.71 18.67 -2.68
C GLY A 302 8.73 19.14 -3.70
N LYS A 303 9.92 19.45 -3.18
CA LYS A 303 11.09 19.80 -3.97
C LYS A 303 11.73 18.57 -4.57
N GLY A 304 12.16 18.65 -5.82
CA GLY A 304 12.97 17.63 -6.46
C GLY A 304 14.42 17.64 -5.95
N LYS A 305 15.23 16.73 -6.47
CA LYS A 305 16.65 16.59 -6.06
C LYS A 305 17.54 17.72 -6.57
N GLU A 306 17.22 18.32 -7.71
CA GLU A 306 17.96 19.41 -8.31
C GLU A 306 17.32 20.74 -7.95
N GLU A 307 18.10 21.83 -7.90
CA GLU A 307 17.60 23.17 -7.62
C GLU A 307 16.58 23.62 -8.67
N GLY A 308 15.46 24.21 -8.22
CA GLY A 308 14.35 24.64 -9.07
C GLY A 308 13.50 23.52 -9.64
N MET A 309 13.76 22.26 -9.24
CA MET A 309 12.91 21.13 -9.59
C MET A 309 11.87 20.88 -8.50
N LEU A 310 10.67 20.57 -8.94
CA LEU A 310 9.58 20.05 -8.11
C LEU A 310 9.34 18.58 -8.43
N THR A 311 8.76 17.87 -7.48
CA THR A 311 8.31 16.50 -7.62
C THR A 311 6.85 16.40 -7.21
N GLY A 312 6.13 15.48 -7.80
CA GLY A 312 4.76 15.17 -7.45
C GLY A 312 4.33 13.85 -8.09
N LYS A 313 3.04 13.53 -8.01
CA LYS A 313 2.50 12.31 -8.61
C LYS A 313 1.32 12.62 -9.50
N ASN A 314 1.25 11.93 -10.63
CA ASN A 314 0.07 11.97 -11.50
C ASN A 314 -1.03 11.00 -11.01
N ASP A 315 -2.13 10.88 -11.75
CA ASP A 315 -3.25 9.99 -11.38
C ASP A 315 -2.87 8.51 -11.36
N GLU A 316 -1.91 8.11 -12.20
CA GLU A 316 -1.40 6.75 -12.27
C GLU A 316 -0.39 6.42 -11.15
N ASN A 317 -0.22 7.31 -10.16
CA ASN A 317 0.73 7.18 -9.05
C ASN A 317 2.22 7.16 -9.47
N ILE A 318 2.53 7.75 -10.63
CA ILE A 318 3.88 7.84 -11.15
C ILE A 318 4.48 9.18 -10.73
N ILE A 319 5.72 9.16 -10.29
CA ILE A 319 6.48 10.36 -9.93
C ILE A 319 6.72 11.18 -11.19
N VAL A 320 6.44 12.48 -11.11
CA VAL A 320 6.71 13.46 -12.18
C VAL A 320 7.62 14.54 -11.62
N ASN A 321 8.75 14.76 -12.29
CA ASN A 321 9.70 15.81 -11.96
C ASN A 321 9.65 16.90 -13.03
N PHE A 322 9.57 18.16 -12.62
CA PHE A 322 9.48 19.30 -13.54
C PHE A 322 10.00 20.58 -12.89
N ARG A 323 10.31 21.61 -13.66
CA ARG A 323 10.72 22.91 -13.15
C ARG A 323 9.50 23.73 -12.77
N GLY A 324 9.55 24.42 -11.61
CA GLY A 324 8.47 25.27 -11.13
C GLY A 324 8.79 25.98 -9.82
N GLY A 325 7.95 26.93 -9.43
CA GLY A 325 8.07 27.64 -8.18
C GLY A 325 7.49 26.86 -6.99
N GLU A 326 8.03 27.10 -5.80
CA GLU A 326 7.64 26.39 -4.56
C GLU A 326 6.18 26.65 -4.14
N GLU A 327 5.55 27.69 -4.64
CA GLU A 327 4.13 28.03 -4.43
C GLU A 327 3.17 26.97 -4.99
N LEU A 328 3.66 26.11 -5.89
CA LEU A 328 2.89 25.00 -6.44
C LEU A 328 2.80 23.81 -5.47
N ILE A 329 3.64 23.74 -4.43
CA ILE A 329 3.62 22.62 -3.48
C ILE A 329 2.28 22.58 -2.76
N GLY A 330 1.66 21.38 -2.76
CA GLY A 330 0.32 21.16 -2.22
C GLY A 330 -0.82 21.45 -3.20
N ASN A 331 -0.52 21.88 -4.42
CA ASN A 331 -1.49 22.17 -5.45
C ASN A 331 -1.34 21.23 -6.66
N PHE A 332 -2.39 21.18 -7.48
CA PHE A 332 -2.33 20.51 -8.77
C PHE A 332 -1.66 21.41 -9.79
N ALA A 333 -0.79 20.81 -10.61
CA ALA A 333 -0.15 21.44 -11.75
C ALA A 333 -0.32 20.58 -12.99
N ASP A 334 -0.48 21.21 -14.14
CA ASP A 334 -0.53 20.56 -15.43
C ASP A 334 0.88 20.49 -16.01
N VAL A 335 1.35 19.29 -16.35
CA VAL A 335 2.72 19.05 -16.81
C VAL A 335 2.69 18.28 -18.14
N ALA A 336 3.35 18.83 -19.17
CA ALA A 336 3.61 18.14 -20.42
C ALA A 336 4.80 17.19 -20.25
N ILE A 337 4.60 15.91 -20.46
CA ILE A 337 5.64 14.89 -20.27
C ILE A 337 6.58 14.89 -21.45
N THR A 338 7.87 15.12 -21.20
CA THR A 338 8.92 15.19 -22.23
C THR A 338 9.81 13.96 -22.25
N ASN A 339 9.94 13.25 -21.11
CA ASN A 339 10.78 12.07 -21.00
C ASN A 339 10.26 11.08 -19.97
N ALA A 340 10.55 9.79 -20.17
CA ALA A 340 10.31 8.71 -19.24
C ALA A 340 11.65 8.18 -18.71
N MET A 341 11.72 7.97 -17.41
CA MET A 341 12.87 7.41 -16.69
C MET A 341 12.45 6.12 -16.00
N ASN A 342 13.38 5.43 -15.38
CA ASN A 342 13.12 4.08 -14.81
C ASN A 342 11.87 3.95 -13.92
N TRP A 343 11.58 4.98 -13.10
CA TRP A 343 10.45 4.98 -12.13
C TRP A 343 9.72 6.33 -12.11
N ALA A 344 10.07 7.23 -12.99
CA ALA A 344 9.57 8.59 -12.97
C ALA A 344 9.46 9.16 -14.38
N LEU A 345 8.65 10.18 -14.50
CA LEU A 345 8.51 11.00 -15.68
C LEU A 345 9.22 12.33 -15.45
N LYS A 346 9.66 12.93 -16.54
CA LYS A 346 10.13 14.33 -16.56
C LYS A 346 9.25 15.13 -17.51
N GLY A 347 8.95 16.36 -17.14
CA GLY A 347 8.09 17.20 -17.95
C GLY A 347 8.35 18.68 -17.76
N GLU A 348 7.52 19.48 -18.40
CA GLU A 348 7.53 20.93 -18.36
C GLU A 348 6.16 21.43 -17.91
N LEU A 349 6.16 22.44 -17.05
CA LEU A 349 4.93 23.06 -16.58
C LEU A 349 4.19 23.70 -17.76
N ILE A 350 2.90 23.42 -17.86
CA ILE A 350 2.00 24.07 -18.81
C ILE A 350 1.44 25.30 -18.09
N GLY A 351 1.70 26.48 -18.64
CA GLY A 351 1.22 27.75 -18.09
C GLY A 351 -0.28 27.95 -18.20
#